data_3870b7d358911803fb7638790160c02a
#
_entry.id   3870b7d358911803fb7638790160c02a
#
_cell.length_a   1.000
_cell.length_b   1.000
_cell.length_c   1.000
_cell.angle_alpha   90.00
_cell.angle_beta   90.00
_cell.angle_gamma   90.00
#
_symmetry.space_group_name_H-M   'P 1'
#
loop_
_entity.id
_entity.type
_entity.pdbx_description
1 polymer ?
#
loop_
_entity_poly.entity_id
_entity_poly.type
_entity_poly.pdbx_seq_one_letter_code
_entity_poly.pdbx_strand_id
1 'polypeptide(L)'
;RQKTSRRRDARPGPADIDWNSFDTQFTGSVRGALNTVQAALPGMREHGFGRVINIGTNLFQDPVVPYHDYTAAKAALLALTRTLAADLGPDNISVNMVSGGLLKTTDASAATPNEVFDYIASSTPLRKATTPAEFADAIMFFASPWSRAVTGQNLVVDGGLVMD
;
A
#
# COMPACT_ATOMS: atom_id res chain seq x y z
N ARG A 1 -3.48 42.94 8.22
CA ARG A 1 -3.30 41.50 8.59
C ARG A 1 -4.14 40.67 7.62
N GLN A 2 -3.52 40.17 6.54
CA GLN A 2 -4.16 39.23 5.64
C GLN A 2 -4.25 37.88 6.35
N LYS A 3 -5.45 37.37 6.56
CA LYS A 3 -5.71 35.99 6.89
C LYS A 3 -5.40 35.16 5.63
N THR A 4 -4.23 34.53 5.57
CA THR A 4 -3.93 33.47 4.60
C THR A 4 -4.96 32.38 4.81
N SER A 5 -5.80 32.14 3.80
CA SER A 5 -6.69 30.99 3.76
C SER A 5 -5.80 29.72 3.75
N ARG A 6 -5.68 29.07 4.89
CA ARG A 6 -5.08 27.73 4.97
C ARG A 6 -5.91 26.81 4.07
N ARG A 7 -5.28 26.24 3.05
CA ARG A 7 -5.87 25.21 2.21
C ARG A 7 -6.43 24.10 3.10
N ARG A 8 -7.69 23.77 2.94
CA ARG A 8 -8.41 22.74 3.73
C ARG A 8 -7.89 21.30 3.53
N ASP A 9 -6.88 21.09 2.69
CA ASP A 9 -6.40 19.77 2.25
C ASP A 9 -4.94 19.47 2.65
N ALA A 10 -4.27 20.32 3.43
CA ALA A 10 -2.93 20.01 3.94
C ALA A 10 -3.05 19.11 5.17
N ARG A 11 -2.56 17.88 5.10
CA ARG A 11 -2.42 17.03 6.28
C ARG A 11 -1.54 17.71 7.32
N PRO A 12 -1.83 17.51 8.63
CA PRO A 12 -1.08 18.17 9.71
C PRO A 12 0.39 17.71 9.66
N GLY A 13 1.30 18.66 9.88
CA GLY A 13 2.72 18.39 10.05
C GLY A 13 3.04 17.78 11.42
N PRO A 14 4.31 17.46 11.70
CA PRO A 14 4.72 16.77 12.93
C PRO A 14 4.43 17.54 14.22
N ALA A 15 4.23 18.84 14.13
CA ALA A 15 3.85 19.68 15.29
C ALA A 15 2.35 19.64 15.61
N ASP A 16 1.51 19.28 14.63
CA ASP A 16 0.05 19.43 14.71
C ASP A 16 -0.69 18.10 14.58
N ILE A 17 0.01 17.02 14.18
CA ILE A 17 -0.59 15.68 14.02
C ILE A 17 -0.83 15.06 15.40
N ASP A 18 -2.05 14.58 15.63
CA ASP A 18 -2.40 13.91 16.87
C ASP A 18 -2.38 12.37 16.74
N TRP A 19 -2.43 11.68 17.86
CA TRP A 19 -2.43 10.23 17.88
C TRP A 19 -3.71 9.61 17.30
N ASN A 20 -4.83 10.29 17.31
CA ASN A 20 -6.09 9.79 16.74
C ASN A 20 -5.95 9.58 15.23
N SER A 21 -5.13 10.42 14.56
CA SER A 21 -4.81 10.23 13.14
C SER A 21 -4.06 8.92 12.90
N PHE A 22 -3.05 8.62 13.72
CA PHE A 22 -2.34 7.33 13.68
C PHE A 22 -3.28 6.16 13.97
N ASP A 23 -4.08 6.24 15.04
CA ASP A 23 -5.01 5.15 15.41
C ASP A 23 -6.00 4.85 14.28
N THR A 24 -6.50 5.88 13.61
CA THR A 24 -7.37 5.73 12.44
C THR A 24 -6.68 4.98 11.31
N GLN A 25 -5.45 5.34 10.95
CA GLN A 25 -4.69 4.69 9.89
C GLN A 25 -4.29 3.25 10.26
N PHE A 26 -3.87 3.01 11.49
CA PHE A 26 -3.56 1.66 11.98
C PHE A 26 -4.80 0.77 12.04
N THR A 27 -5.93 1.31 12.48
CA THR A 27 -7.20 0.58 12.49
C THR A 27 -7.63 0.20 11.08
N GLY A 28 -7.58 1.12 10.14
CA GLY A 28 -7.95 0.85 8.75
C GLY A 28 -7.01 -0.13 8.04
N SER A 29 -5.70 0.03 8.24
CA SER A 29 -4.69 -0.75 7.53
C SER A 29 -4.34 -2.06 8.24
N VAL A 30 -3.85 -1.99 9.48
CA VAL A 30 -3.27 -3.15 10.17
C VAL A 30 -4.36 -4.03 10.78
N ARG A 31 -5.28 -3.43 11.55
CA ARG A 31 -6.40 -4.18 12.14
C ARG A 31 -7.33 -4.72 11.07
N GLY A 32 -7.62 -3.94 10.02
CA GLY A 32 -8.43 -4.39 8.88
C GLY A 32 -7.84 -5.62 8.20
N ALA A 33 -6.54 -5.62 7.90
CA ALA A 33 -5.85 -6.75 7.32
C ALA A 33 -5.86 -7.97 8.25
N LEU A 34 -5.55 -7.79 9.55
CA LEU A 34 -5.57 -8.88 10.53
C LEU A 34 -6.95 -9.53 10.63
N ASN A 35 -8.02 -8.73 10.75
CA ASN A 35 -9.39 -9.23 10.83
C ASN A 35 -9.77 -10.04 9.59
N THR A 36 -9.36 -9.55 8.38
CA THR A 36 -9.63 -10.24 7.11
C THR A 36 -8.92 -11.59 7.06
N VAL A 37 -7.64 -11.63 7.44
CA VAL A 37 -6.87 -12.88 7.51
C VAL A 37 -7.48 -13.85 8.49
N GLN A 38 -7.80 -13.41 9.71
CA GLN A 38 -8.43 -14.25 10.74
C GLN A 38 -9.76 -14.84 10.26
N ALA A 39 -10.58 -14.07 9.56
CA ALA A 39 -11.85 -14.55 9.03
C ALA A 39 -11.68 -15.58 7.89
N ALA A 40 -10.66 -15.42 7.04
CA ALA A 40 -10.42 -16.30 5.90
C ALA A 40 -9.60 -17.55 6.27
N LEU A 41 -8.79 -17.50 7.33
CA LEU A 41 -7.79 -18.51 7.68
C LEU A 41 -8.36 -19.92 7.87
N PRO A 42 -9.51 -20.13 8.54
CA PRO A 42 -10.07 -21.48 8.68
C PRO A 42 -10.32 -22.15 7.33
N GLY A 43 -10.95 -21.44 6.39
CA GLY A 43 -11.21 -21.97 5.05
C GLY A 43 -9.92 -22.18 4.24
N MET A 44 -8.93 -21.29 4.34
CA MET A 44 -7.64 -21.47 3.67
C MET A 44 -6.91 -22.73 4.18
N ARG A 45 -6.94 -22.98 5.48
CA ARG A 45 -6.35 -24.18 6.10
C ARG A 45 -7.07 -25.46 5.70
N GLU A 46 -8.39 -25.44 5.69
CA GLU A 46 -9.20 -26.57 5.25
C GLU A 46 -8.90 -26.98 3.81
N HIS A 47 -8.69 -25.99 2.92
CA HIS A 47 -8.35 -26.25 1.52
C HIS A 47 -6.85 -26.51 1.27
N GLY A 48 -5.98 -26.33 2.27
CA GLY A 48 -4.54 -26.41 2.12
C GLY A 48 -3.97 -25.41 1.10
N PHE A 49 -4.62 -24.26 0.94
CA PHE A 49 -4.28 -23.25 -0.04
C PHE A 49 -4.80 -21.86 0.39
N GLY A 50 -3.95 -20.85 0.30
CA GLY A 50 -4.34 -19.46 0.52
C GLY A 50 -3.41 -18.44 -0.14
N ARG A 51 -3.97 -17.29 -0.46
CA ARG A 51 -3.24 -16.14 -1.00
C ARG A 51 -3.74 -14.89 -0.30
N VAL A 52 -2.85 -14.24 0.45
CA VAL A 52 -3.10 -12.94 1.09
C VAL A 52 -2.24 -11.90 0.39
N ILE A 53 -2.88 -10.83 -0.10
CA ILE A 53 -2.20 -9.77 -0.81
C ILE A 53 -2.57 -8.44 -0.16
N ASN A 54 -1.64 -7.87 0.57
CA ASN A 54 -1.81 -6.57 1.22
C ASN A 54 -1.49 -5.43 0.25
N ILE A 55 -2.22 -4.33 0.37
CA ILE A 55 -2.00 -3.14 -0.44
C ILE A 55 -1.13 -2.14 0.34
N GLY A 56 0.08 -1.93 -0.16
CA GLY A 56 1.07 -1.04 0.40
C GLY A 56 1.15 0.32 -0.29
N THR A 57 2.28 0.98 -0.08
CA THR A 57 2.63 2.27 -0.70
C THR A 57 4.15 2.35 -0.87
N ASN A 58 4.61 3.07 -1.88
CA ASN A 58 6.04 3.38 -2.03
C ASN A 58 6.53 4.50 -1.10
N LEU A 59 5.63 5.17 -0.37
CA LEU A 59 5.98 6.29 0.51
C LEU A 59 6.87 5.93 1.70
N PHE A 60 6.93 4.66 2.10
CA PHE A 60 7.87 4.28 3.16
C PHE A 60 9.30 4.08 2.63
N GLN A 61 9.49 4.03 1.32
CA GLN A 61 10.79 3.99 0.63
C GLN A 61 11.18 5.39 0.15
N ASP A 62 10.23 6.15 -0.43
CA ASP A 62 10.42 7.51 -0.93
C ASP A 62 9.34 8.47 -0.37
N PRO A 63 9.58 9.10 0.80
CA PRO A 63 8.60 9.90 1.53
C PRO A 63 8.45 11.32 0.95
N VAL A 64 7.99 11.44 -0.29
CA VAL A 64 7.82 12.73 -1.01
C VAL A 64 6.71 13.63 -0.46
N VAL A 65 5.85 13.10 0.42
CA VAL A 65 4.76 13.83 1.07
C VAL A 65 4.70 13.51 2.57
N PRO A 66 4.33 14.48 3.44
CA PRO A 66 4.38 14.31 4.89
C PRO A 66 3.16 13.53 5.44
N TYR A 67 2.93 12.33 4.94
CA TYR A 67 1.84 11.46 5.37
C TYR A 67 2.32 10.51 6.50
N HIS A 68 2.72 11.12 7.64
CA HIS A 68 3.38 10.40 8.74
C HIS A 68 2.58 9.22 9.27
N ASP A 69 1.29 9.43 9.56
CA ASP A 69 0.34 8.44 10.08
C ASP A 69 0.09 7.30 9.07
N TYR A 70 -0.21 7.67 7.84
CA TYR A 70 -0.47 6.73 6.75
C TYR A 70 0.77 5.89 6.43
N THR A 71 1.93 6.54 6.26
CA THR A 71 3.19 5.86 5.92
C THR A 71 3.60 4.90 7.02
N ALA A 72 3.48 5.32 8.30
CA ALA A 72 3.76 4.47 9.45
C ALA A 72 2.84 3.24 9.49
N ALA A 73 1.53 3.41 9.26
CA ALA A 73 0.58 2.29 9.24
C ALA A 73 0.85 1.32 8.08
N LYS A 74 1.24 1.82 6.90
CA LYS A 74 1.60 0.97 5.75
C LYS A 74 2.93 0.24 5.96
N ALA A 75 3.91 0.85 6.62
CA ALA A 75 5.15 0.18 7.01
C ALA A 75 4.88 -0.93 8.06
N ALA A 76 3.99 -0.68 9.02
CA ALA A 76 3.55 -1.70 9.97
C ALA A 76 2.81 -2.86 9.28
N LEU A 77 2.01 -2.57 8.24
CA LEU A 77 1.36 -3.60 7.44
C LEU A 77 2.38 -4.45 6.65
N LEU A 78 3.50 -3.87 6.19
CA LEU A 78 4.58 -4.63 5.58
C LEU A 78 5.24 -5.58 6.59
N ALA A 79 5.49 -5.12 7.82
CA ALA A 79 6.00 -5.98 8.89
C ALA A 79 5.03 -7.13 9.19
N LEU A 80 3.72 -6.84 9.29
CA LEU A 80 2.68 -7.86 9.47
C LEU A 80 2.64 -8.85 8.29
N THR A 81 2.80 -8.38 7.06
CA THR A 81 2.89 -9.24 5.86
C THR A 81 3.99 -10.29 6.01
N ARG A 82 5.18 -9.87 6.48
CA ARG A 82 6.33 -10.76 6.64
C ARG A 82 6.17 -11.75 7.78
N THR A 83 5.62 -11.32 8.92
CA THR A 83 5.38 -12.22 10.05
C THR A 83 4.30 -13.24 9.74
N LEU A 84 3.20 -12.84 9.08
CA LEU A 84 2.17 -13.76 8.61
C LEU A 84 2.69 -14.72 7.53
N ALA A 85 3.57 -14.28 6.64
CA ALA A 85 4.18 -15.13 5.64
C ALA A 85 5.01 -16.27 6.26
N ALA A 86 5.77 -15.96 7.32
CA ALA A 86 6.54 -16.94 8.06
C ALA A 86 5.65 -17.93 8.83
N ASP A 87 4.58 -17.44 9.46
CA ASP A 87 3.68 -18.26 10.28
C ASP A 87 2.77 -19.16 9.45
N LEU A 88 2.26 -18.66 8.32
CA LEU A 88 1.25 -19.34 7.50
C LEU A 88 1.86 -20.15 6.33
N GLY A 89 3.15 -20.01 6.08
CA GLY A 89 3.85 -20.77 5.04
C GLY A 89 3.67 -22.30 5.16
N PRO A 90 3.78 -22.92 6.35
CA PRO A 90 3.54 -24.35 6.54
C PRO A 90 2.13 -24.80 6.13
N ASP A 91 1.14 -23.92 6.15
CA ASP A 91 -0.24 -24.19 5.72
C ASP A 91 -0.44 -24.00 4.20
N ASN A 92 0.64 -23.80 3.43
CA ASN A 92 0.61 -23.47 1.99
C ASN A 92 -0.17 -22.16 1.69
N ILE A 93 -0.10 -21.20 2.62
CA ILE A 93 -0.68 -19.88 2.49
C ILE A 93 0.44 -18.87 2.26
N SER A 94 0.46 -18.20 1.11
CA SER A 94 1.41 -17.11 0.87
C SER A 94 0.82 -15.76 1.25
N VAL A 95 1.67 -14.90 1.81
CA VAL A 95 1.28 -13.53 2.19
C VAL A 95 2.29 -12.57 1.58
N ASN A 96 1.83 -11.70 0.68
CA ASN A 96 2.67 -10.72 -0.01
C ASN A 96 2.04 -9.33 0.04
N MET A 97 2.79 -8.34 -0.37
CA MET A 97 2.33 -6.96 -0.49
C MET A 97 2.59 -6.44 -1.91
N VAL A 98 1.65 -5.66 -2.44
CA VAL A 98 1.85 -4.83 -3.63
C VAL A 98 1.78 -3.38 -3.20
N SER A 99 2.85 -2.62 -3.46
CA SER A 99 2.98 -1.22 -3.09
C SER A 99 2.91 -0.33 -4.33
N GLY A 100 1.97 0.60 -4.35
CA GLY A 100 1.84 1.57 -5.43
C GLY A 100 2.33 2.95 -5.04
N GLY A 101 2.62 3.76 -6.06
CA GLY A 101 2.67 5.21 -5.96
C GLY A 101 1.28 5.83 -6.09
N LEU A 102 1.23 7.09 -6.52
CA LEU A 102 -0.03 7.76 -6.84
C LEU A 102 -0.62 7.16 -8.11
N LEU A 103 -1.69 6.40 -7.98
CA LEU A 103 -2.41 5.82 -9.12
C LEU A 103 -3.31 6.87 -9.77
N LYS A 104 -3.31 6.93 -11.10
CA LYS A 104 -4.17 7.82 -11.87
C LYS A 104 -5.61 7.27 -11.91
N THR A 105 -6.60 8.17 -11.75
CA THR A 105 -8.05 7.84 -11.84
C THR A 105 -8.60 6.94 -10.73
N THR A 106 -8.21 7.20 -9.49
CA THR A 106 -8.84 6.62 -8.29
C THR A 106 -9.61 7.69 -7.52
N ASP A 107 -10.54 7.31 -6.64
CA ASP A 107 -11.20 8.24 -5.73
C ASP A 107 -10.19 9.00 -4.86
N ALA A 108 -9.14 8.32 -4.42
CA ALA A 108 -8.05 8.91 -3.62
C ALA A 108 -7.26 9.97 -4.42
N SER A 109 -7.18 9.85 -5.73
CA SER A 109 -6.44 10.75 -6.61
C SER A 109 -7.34 11.73 -7.38
N ALA A 110 -8.66 11.69 -7.18
CA ALA A 110 -9.64 12.48 -7.94
C ALA A 110 -9.42 14.00 -7.85
N ALA A 111 -8.91 14.48 -6.71
CA ALA A 111 -8.60 15.89 -6.49
C ALA A 111 -7.16 16.27 -6.88
N THR A 112 -6.36 15.33 -7.41
CA THR A 112 -4.97 15.57 -7.78
C THR A 112 -4.90 16.27 -9.14
N PRO A 113 -4.23 17.42 -9.26
CA PRO A 113 -4.04 18.11 -10.53
C PRO A 113 -3.28 17.26 -11.56
N ASN A 114 -3.59 17.43 -12.84
CA ASN A 114 -2.89 16.70 -13.92
C ASN A 114 -1.40 16.95 -13.95
N GLU A 115 -0.95 18.14 -13.59
CA GLU A 115 0.47 18.52 -13.53
C GLU A 115 1.27 17.64 -12.56
N VAL A 116 0.64 17.13 -11.50
CA VAL A 116 1.27 16.19 -10.57
C VAL A 116 1.48 14.83 -11.24
N PHE A 117 0.50 14.34 -11.99
CA PHE A 117 0.66 13.10 -12.76
C PHE A 117 1.69 13.24 -13.88
N ASP A 118 1.75 14.40 -14.56
CA ASP A 118 2.74 14.68 -15.59
C ASP A 118 4.16 14.74 -14.99
N TYR A 119 4.29 15.34 -13.81
CA TYR A 119 5.56 15.34 -13.07
C TYR A 119 6.00 13.91 -12.72
N ILE A 120 5.10 13.10 -12.14
CA ILE A 120 5.39 11.68 -11.82
C ILE A 120 5.79 10.93 -13.08
N ALA A 121 5.02 11.07 -14.17
CA ALA A 121 5.32 10.44 -15.45
C ALA A 121 6.70 10.85 -15.99
N SER A 122 7.08 12.11 -15.84
CA SER A 122 8.41 12.58 -16.27
C SER A 122 9.56 12.03 -15.41
N SER A 123 9.26 11.67 -14.14
CA SER A 123 10.24 11.19 -13.16
C SER A 123 10.40 9.67 -13.17
N THR A 124 9.43 8.93 -13.74
CA THR A 124 9.48 7.46 -13.78
C THR A 124 10.22 6.96 -15.03
N PRO A 125 10.96 5.85 -14.95
CA PRO A 125 11.56 5.17 -16.10
C PRO A 125 10.55 4.82 -17.19
N LEU A 126 9.36 4.34 -16.81
CA LEU A 126 8.30 3.98 -17.77
C LEU A 126 7.55 5.20 -18.36
N ARG A 127 7.91 6.43 -17.94
CA ARG A 127 7.35 7.69 -18.46
C ARG A 127 5.84 7.80 -18.40
N LYS A 128 5.23 7.20 -17.40
CA LYS A 128 3.79 7.24 -17.17
C LYS A 128 3.45 7.15 -15.68
N ALA A 129 2.31 7.70 -15.28
CA ALA A 129 1.68 7.41 -14.01
C ALA A 129 0.97 6.05 -14.09
N THR A 130 1.14 5.21 -13.09
CA THR A 130 0.53 3.87 -13.02
C THR A 130 -0.99 3.99 -12.90
N THR A 131 -1.70 3.14 -13.61
CA THR A 131 -3.16 3.02 -13.55
C THR A 131 -3.60 1.92 -12.58
N PRO A 132 -4.86 1.93 -12.10
CA PRO A 132 -5.40 0.83 -11.30
C PRO A 132 -5.35 -0.53 -12.00
N ALA A 133 -5.55 -0.57 -13.32
CA ALA A 133 -5.46 -1.82 -14.09
C ALA A 133 -4.05 -2.40 -14.05
N GLU A 134 -3.03 -1.60 -14.31
CA GLU A 134 -1.62 -2.03 -14.25
C GLU A 134 -1.20 -2.45 -12.83
N PHE A 135 -1.74 -1.78 -11.81
CA PHE A 135 -1.52 -2.18 -10.43
C PHE A 135 -2.20 -3.54 -10.12
N ALA A 136 -3.40 -3.76 -10.65
CA ALA A 136 -4.14 -5.00 -10.50
C ALA A 136 -3.44 -6.20 -11.17
N ASP A 137 -2.70 -6.00 -12.26
CA ASP A 137 -1.90 -7.06 -12.90
C ASP A 137 -0.89 -7.69 -11.93
N ALA A 138 -0.25 -6.89 -11.09
CA ALA A 138 0.67 -7.38 -10.06
C ALA A 138 -0.07 -8.13 -8.94
N ILE A 139 -1.28 -7.71 -8.59
CA ILE A 139 -2.15 -8.45 -7.64
C ILE A 139 -2.51 -9.81 -8.23
N MET A 140 -2.89 -9.85 -9.51
CA MET A 140 -3.23 -11.09 -10.22
C MET A 140 -2.02 -12.04 -10.31
N PHE A 141 -0.80 -11.52 -10.47
CA PHE A 141 0.41 -12.35 -10.37
C PHE A 141 0.49 -13.06 -9.02
N PHE A 142 0.35 -12.35 -7.90
CA PHE A 142 0.40 -12.97 -6.57
C PHE A 142 -0.80 -13.90 -6.29
N ALA A 143 -1.96 -13.65 -6.88
CA ALA A 143 -3.13 -14.52 -6.77
C ALA A 143 -3.00 -15.80 -7.61
N SER A 144 -2.13 -15.81 -8.62
CA SER A 144 -1.97 -16.89 -9.59
C SER A 144 -1.02 -17.99 -9.09
N PRO A 145 -1.02 -19.17 -9.75
CA PRO A 145 -0.04 -20.22 -9.51
C PRO A 145 1.41 -19.83 -9.83
N TRP A 146 1.63 -18.75 -10.59
CA TRP A 146 2.97 -18.28 -10.96
C TRP A 146 3.79 -17.78 -9.78
N SER A 147 3.11 -17.36 -8.71
CA SER A 147 3.75 -16.89 -7.46
C SER A 147 3.88 -17.97 -6.38
N ARG A 148 3.71 -19.27 -6.71
CA ARG A 148 3.67 -20.37 -5.72
C ARG A 148 4.90 -20.51 -4.82
N ALA A 149 6.04 -19.96 -5.23
CA ALA A 149 7.27 -19.94 -4.45
C ALA A 149 7.59 -18.54 -3.86
N VAL A 150 6.62 -17.61 -3.87
CA VAL A 150 6.82 -16.23 -3.44
C VAL A 150 5.94 -15.94 -2.23
N THR A 151 6.58 -15.61 -1.10
CA THR A 151 5.90 -15.17 0.12
C THR A 151 6.77 -14.16 0.89
N GLY A 152 6.15 -13.29 1.67
CA GLY A 152 6.83 -12.26 2.46
C GLY A 152 7.39 -11.09 1.64
N GLN A 153 7.07 -11.00 0.35
CA GLN A 153 7.63 -10.00 -0.54
C GLN A 153 6.77 -8.74 -0.62
N ASN A 154 7.43 -7.63 -0.91
CA ASN A 154 6.81 -6.36 -1.30
C ASN A 154 7.20 -6.07 -2.76
N LEU A 155 6.22 -6.03 -3.65
CA LEU A 155 6.43 -5.65 -5.03
C LEU A 155 5.99 -4.20 -5.25
N VAL A 156 6.92 -3.35 -5.62
CA VAL A 156 6.61 -1.94 -5.95
C VAL A 156 6.15 -1.84 -7.40
N VAL A 157 5.00 -1.19 -7.61
CA VAL A 157 4.36 -0.99 -8.92
C VAL A 157 4.05 0.49 -9.10
N ASP A 158 5.03 1.24 -9.53
CA ASP A 158 4.98 2.71 -9.65
C ASP A 158 5.70 3.27 -10.90
N GLY A 159 5.95 2.40 -11.89
CA GLY A 159 6.66 2.77 -13.10
C GLY A 159 8.18 2.87 -12.95
N GLY A 160 8.71 2.36 -11.84
CA GLY A 160 10.13 2.40 -11.50
C GLY A 160 10.56 3.72 -10.82
N LEU A 161 9.60 4.46 -10.24
CA LEU A 161 9.91 5.65 -9.46
C LEU A 161 10.78 5.30 -8.24
N VAL A 162 10.45 4.19 -7.59
CA VAL A 162 11.22 3.59 -6.50
C VAL A 162 11.76 2.24 -6.96
N MET A 163 13.04 2.00 -6.70
CA MET A 163 13.73 0.73 -6.94
C MET A 163 14.37 0.26 -5.64
N ASP A 164 14.04 -0.96 -5.19
CA ASP A 164 14.65 -1.62 -4.02
C ASP A 164 15.94 -2.37 -4.42
#